data_dd560bf74a71a52e64eadc3fd808b23a
#
_entry.id   dd560bf74a71a52e64eadc3fd808b23a
#
_cell.length_a   1.000
_cell.length_b   1.000
_cell.length_c   1.000
_cell.angle_alpha   90.00
_cell.angle_beta   90.00
_cell.angle_gamma   90.00
#
_symmetry.space_group_name_H-M   'P 1'
#
loop_
_entity.id
_entity.type
_entity.pdbx_description
1 polymer ?
#
loop_
_entity_poly.entity_id
_entity_poly.type
_entity_poly.pdbx_seq_one_letter_code
_entity_poly.pdbx_strand_id
1 'polypeptide(L)'
;KQILVTLSIISLNGFFQSATNADMTGMAGDIQRSYADTEYGRVHYWEIGEGPALILFHQSGQTSSEYLAIGPLLADDYRVIAIDLPNHGQSDTSDHELTMDEYADSVIDVMDNIDVDRAHMLGQHGGAYVAINLGIRYPDRVGKTVLSGAGRDGEMTQEKIDELINTPMTRDLPIDMDGEFLQKTWDVYRKMSASNTPPEVTFQPF
;
A
#
# COMPACT_ATOMS: atom_id res chain seq x y z
N LYS A 1 7.08 20.36 -15.93
CA LYS A 1 6.84 19.46 -14.79
C LYS A 1 7.37 18.09 -15.21
N GLN A 2 8.46 17.63 -14.61
CA GLN A 2 9.04 16.33 -14.92
C GLN A 2 8.45 15.30 -13.95
N ILE A 3 7.63 14.40 -14.47
CA ILE A 3 7.28 13.15 -13.80
C ILE A 3 8.45 12.20 -14.10
N LEU A 4 9.30 11.94 -13.10
CA LEU A 4 10.38 10.97 -13.23
C LEU A 4 9.79 9.59 -12.87
N VAL A 5 9.39 8.85 -13.88
CA VAL A 5 9.05 7.42 -13.72
C VAL A 5 10.35 6.65 -13.76
N THR A 6 10.89 6.31 -12.60
CA THR A 6 12.04 5.40 -12.52
C THR A 6 11.51 3.98 -12.33
N LEU A 7 11.45 3.23 -13.42
CA LEU A 7 11.25 1.77 -13.36
C LEU A 7 12.54 1.15 -12.85
N SER A 8 12.65 0.90 -11.57
CA SER A 8 13.63 -0.03 -11.02
C SER A 8 12.91 -1.25 -10.49
N ILE A 9 12.91 -2.30 -11.30
CA ILE A 9 12.65 -3.66 -10.80
C ILE A 9 13.90 -4.07 -10.04
N ILE A 10 14.05 -3.58 -8.83
CA ILE A 10 14.96 -4.16 -7.86
C ILE A 10 14.08 -5.07 -6.99
N SER A 11 14.30 -6.36 -7.14
CA SER A 11 13.76 -7.34 -6.20
C SER A 11 14.24 -6.95 -4.79
N LEU A 12 13.39 -6.28 -4.03
CA LEU A 12 13.65 -5.86 -2.65
C LEU A 12 13.80 -7.05 -1.69
N ASN A 13 13.59 -8.27 -2.15
CA ASN A 13 13.68 -9.47 -1.34
C ASN A 13 15.10 -9.82 -0.85
N GLY A 14 16.15 -9.19 -1.38
CA GLY A 14 17.53 -9.43 -0.96
C GLY A 14 18.06 -8.51 0.15
N PHE A 15 17.38 -7.40 0.44
CA PHE A 15 17.88 -6.41 1.41
C PHE A 15 17.35 -6.62 2.84
N PHE A 16 16.28 -7.40 3.00
CA PHE A 16 15.62 -7.61 4.29
C PHE A 16 16.25 -8.66 5.21
N GLN A 17 17.28 -9.38 4.79
CA GLN A 17 17.83 -10.49 5.57
C GLN A 17 19.02 -10.16 6.47
N SER A 18 19.48 -8.91 6.56
CA SER A 18 20.63 -8.58 7.42
C SER A 18 20.41 -7.55 8.51
N ALA A 19 19.21 -7.00 8.65
CA ALA A 19 18.86 -6.21 9.83
C ALA A 19 18.52 -7.19 10.97
N THR A 20 19.44 -7.39 11.88
CA THR A 20 19.22 -8.23 13.07
C THR A 20 18.15 -7.58 13.94
N ASN A 21 17.23 -8.39 14.52
CA ASN A 21 16.15 -7.96 15.41
C ASN A 21 16.59 -7.04 16.60
N ALA A 22 17.86 -6.86 16.82
CA ALA A 22 18.40 -6.02 17.90
C ALA A 22 18.34 -4.51 17.60
N ASP A 23 18.44 -4.11 16.32
CA ASP A 23 18.40 -2.68 15.93
C ASP A 23 16.97 -2.13 15.79
N MET A 24 15.99 -3.00 15.57
CA MET A 24 14.60 -2.61 15.35
C MET A 24 13.87 -2.20 16.64
N THR A 25 14.29 -2.69 17.82
CA THR A 25 13.64 -2.36 19.09
C THR A 25 13.97 -0.97 19.62
N GLY A 26 15.05 -0.34 19.18
CA GLY A 26 15.40 1.05 19.54
C GLY A 26 14.66 2.08 18.68
N MET A 27 14.31 1.75 17.45
CA MET A 27 13.69 2.68 16.48
C MET A 27 12.16 2.72 16.58
N ALA A 28 11.51 1.73 17.19
CA ALA A 28 10.06 1.67 17.32
C ALA A 28 9.49 2.61 18.43
N GLY A 29 10.37 3.23 19.23
CA GLY A 29 9.96 4.08 20.36
C GLY A 29 9.33 5.41 19.95
N ASP A 30 9.63 5.91 18.77
CA ASP A 30 9.23 7.24 18.33
C ASP A 30 8.02 7.25 17.36
N ILE A 31 7.49 6.07 17.00
CA ILE A 31 6.31 5.96 16.14
C ILE A 31 5.06 6.38 16.90
N GLN A 32 4.43 7.43 16.42
CA GLN A 32 3.15 7.90 16.94
C GLN A 32 2.01 7.37 16.08
N ARG A 33 0.94 6.88 16.73
CA ARG A 33 -0.26 6.37 16.06
C ARG A 33 -1.44 7.25 16.40
N SER A 34 -2.26 7.55 15.40
CA SER A 34 -3.43 8.40 15.57
C SER A 34 -4.49 8.09 14.51
N TYR A 35 -5.57 8.85 14.57
CA TYR A 35 -6.67 8.79 13.61
C TYR A 35 -6.98 10.19 13.11
N ALA A 36 -7.31 10.29 11.83
CA ALA A 36 -7.87 11.49 11.21
C ALA A 36 -9.33 11.23 10.86
N ASP A 37 -10.21 12.19 11.11
CA ASP A 37 -11.59 12.13 10.68
C ASP A 37 -11.68 12.46 9.18
N THR A 38 -12.38 11.62 8.41
CA THR A 38 -12.62 11.81 6.98
C THR A 38 -14.09 11.66 6.68
N GLU A 39 -14.53 12.06 5.48
CA GLU A 39 -15.90 11.82 5.03
C GLU A 39 -16.25 10.31 5.00
N TYR A 40 -15.24 9.45 4.88
CA TYR A 40 -15.39 7.98 4.74
C TYR A 40 -15.13 7.21 6.04
N GLY A 41 -15.16 7.88 7.19
CA GLY A 41 -14.84 7.32 8.49
C GLY A 41 -13.46 7.74 9.00
N ARG A 42 -13.06 7.22 10.15
CA ARG A 42 -11.75 7.54 10.72
C ARG A 42 -10.67 6.71 10.04
N VAL A 43 -9.62 7.38 9.62
CA VAL A 43 -8.45 6.78 8.98
C VAL A 43 -7.31 6.71 9.98
N HIS A 44 -6.84 5.50 10.25
CA HIS A 44 -5.66 5.27 11.08
C HIS A 44 -4.40 5.61 10.30
N TYR A 45 -3.45 6.23 10.97
CA TYR A 45 -2.10 6.43 10.47
C TYR A 45 -1.09 6.32 11.60
N TRP A 46 0.14 6.08 11.22
CA TRP A 46 1.27 6.31 12.11
C TRP A 46 2.27 7.24 11.44
N GLU A 47 3.00 7.96 12.28
CA GLU A 47 4.03 8.88 11.80
C GLU A 47 5.30 8.79 12.63
N ILE A 48 6.42 9.17 12.00
CA ILE A 48 7.74 9.24 12.61
C ILE A 48 8.61 10.26 11.85
N GLY A 49 9.53 10.91 12.56
CA GLY A 49 10.45 11.89 12.00
C GLY A 49 9.84 13.27 11.82
N GLU A 50 10.67 14.20 11.36
CA GLU A 50 10.30 15.58 11.09
C GLU A 50 10.82 16.00 9.71
N GLY A 51 10.28 17.11 9.16
CA GLY A 51 10.69 17.61 7.85
C GLY A 51 9.63 17.53 6.77
N PRO A 52 10.00 17.44 5.49
CA PRO A 52 9.05 17.34 4.39
C PRO A 52 8.19 16.07 4.53
N ALA A 53 6.87 16.21 4.39
CA ALA A 53 5.96 15.06 4.52
C ALA A 53 6.16 14.05 3.40
N LEU A 54 6.19 12.77 3.78
CA LEU A 54 6.20 11.61 2.89
C LEU A 54 5.09 10.65 3.31
N ILE A 55 4.07 10.52 2.47
CA ILE A 55 2.94 9.63 2.73
C ILE A 55 3.15 8.29 2.03
N LEU A 56 2.92 7.20 2.77
CA LEU A 56 3.11 5.82 2.33
C LEU A 56 1.75 5.12 2.23
N PHE A 57 1.46 4.54 1.05
CA PHE A 57 0.23 3.81 0.76
C PHE A 57 0.52 2.34 0.52
N HIS A 58 -0.01 1.49 1.38
CA HIS A 58 0.15 0.04 1.34
C HIS A 58 -0.52 -0.59 0.11
N GLN A 59 -0.10 -1.80 -0.23
CA GLN A 59 -0.75 -2.60 -1.27
C GLN A 59 -2.13 -3.10 -0.81
N SER A 60 -2.97 -3.43 -1.77
CA SER A 60 -4.30 -4.00 -1.49
C SER A 60 -4.18 -5.25 -0.62
N GLY A 61 -5.04 -5.35 0.40
CA GLY A 61 -5.06 -6.46 1.35
C GLY A 61 -3.96 -6.42 2.41
N GLN A 62 -3.18 -5.34 2.47
CA GLN A 62 -2.19 -5.09 3.51
C GLN A 62 -2.59 -3.86 4.36
N THR A 63 -1.68 -3.40 5.18
CA THR A 63 -1.85 -2.25 6.07
C THR A 63 -0.58 -1.41 6.09
N SER A 64 -0.63 -0.24 6.71
CA SER A 64 0.55 0.61 6.93
C SER A 64 1.69 -0.10 7.67
N SER A 65 1.41 -1.24 8.31
CA SER A 65 2.42 -2.04 9.01
C SER A 65 3.52 -2.58 8.08
N GLU A 66 3.28 -2.68 6.76
CA GLU A 66 4.31 -3.09 5.81
C GLU A 66 5.50 -2.11 5.77
N TYR A 67 5.27 -0.87 6.22
CA TYR A 67 6.29 0.18 6.23
C TYR A 67 7.01 0.35 7.58
N LEU A 68 6.68 -0.44 8.61
CA LEU A 68 7.33 -0.35 9.93
C LEU A 68 8.83 -0.59 9.89
N ALA A 69 9.30 -1.36 8.91
CA ALA A 69 10.73 -1.63 8.74
C ALA A 69 11.47 -0.49 7.99
N ILE A 70 10.82 0.14 7.02
CA ILE A 70 11.46 1.17 6.18
C ILE A 70 11.20 2.59 6.68
N GLY A 71 10.06 2.83 7.31
CA GLY A 71 9.68 4.16 7.79
C GLY A 71 10.72 4.80 8.70
N PRO A 72 11.21 4.10 9.74
CA PRO A 72 12.27 4.64 10.60
C PRO A 72 13.57 5.00 9.86
N LEU A 73 13.89 4.29 8.77
CA LEU A 73 15.08 4.60 7.96
C LEU A 73 14.93 5.89 7.12
N LEU A 74 13.71 6.36 6.93
CA LEU A 74 13.41 7.58 6.20
C LEU A 74 13.15 8.77 7.13
N ALA A 75 13.04 8.51 8.43
CA ALA A 75 12.67 9.50 9.44
C ALA A 75 13.72 10.56 9.69
N ASP A 76 14.99 10.32 9.32
CA ASP A 76 16.05 11.30 9.41
C ASP A 76 15.86 12.47 8.43
N ASP A 77 15.19 12.22 7.29
CA ASP A 77 15.02 13.18 6.21
C ASP A 77 13.56 13.64 6.01
N TYR A 78 12.58 12.87 6.51
CA TYR A 78 11.15 13.07 6.25
C TYR A 78 10.30 12.92 7.50
N ARG A 79 9.19 13.67 7.57
CA ARG A 79 8.03 13.31 8.37
C ARG A 79 7.30 12.21 7.62
N VAL A 80 7.56 10.95 7.98
CA VAL A 80 6.97 9.76 7.35
C VAL A 80 5.60 9.51 7.95
N ILE A 81 4.58 9.38 7.11
CA ILE A 81 3.19 9.17 7.49
C ILE A 81 2.69 7.95 6.72
N ALA A 82 2.45 6.85 7.39
CA ALA A 82 1.91 5.65 6.75
C ALA A 82 0.44 5.47 7.13
N ILE A 83 -0.42 5.41 6.12
CA ILE A 83 -1.87 5.42 6.26
C ILE A 83 -2.40 4.00 6.07
N ASP A 84 -3.28 3.55 6.96
CA ASP A 84 -4.21 2.47 6.65
C ASP A 84 -5.34 3.07 5.80
N LEU A 85 -5.38 2.75 4.51
CA LEU A 85 -6.47 3.23 3.66
C LEU A 85 -7.84 2.80 4.21
N PRO A 86 -8.92 3.54 3.98
CA PRO A 86 -10.27 3.12 4.39
C PRO A 86 -10.55 1.65 4.04
N ASN A 87 -11.30 0.94 4.84
CA ASN A 87 -11.56 -0.50 4.73
C ASN A 87 -10.34 -1.41 4.98
N HIS A 88 -9.20 -0.88 5.45
CA HIS A 88 -7.99 -1.64 5.73
C HIS A 88 -7.47 -1.36 7.15
N GLY A 89 -6.76 -2.34 7.70
CA GLY A 89 -6.04 -2.21 8.95
C GLY A 89 -6.91 -1.77 10.13
N GLN A 90 -6.56 -0.63 10.72
CA GLN A 90 -7.26 -0.04 11.86
C GLN A 90 -8.19 1.12 11.45
N SER A 91 -8.30 1.43 10.16
CA SER A 91 -9.25 2.41 9.66
C SER A 91 -10.68 1.88 9.70
N ASP A 92 -11.64 2.78 9.83
CA ASP A 92 -13.05 2.43 9.81
C ASP A 92 -13.45 1.83 8.44
N THR A 93 -14.49 1.02 8.46
CA THR A 93 -15.08 0.45 7.25
C THR A 93 -16.16 1.40 6.73
N SER A 94 -16.11 1.74 5.45
CA SER A 94 -17.15 2.50 4.79
C SER A 94 -18.43 1.66 4.61
N ASP A 95 -19.55 2.33 4.41
CA ASP A 95 -20.85 1.69 4.18
C ASP A 95 -21.07 1.26 2.71
N HIS A 96 -20.11 1.58 1.84
CA HIS A 96 -20.12 1.22 0.41
C HIS A 96 -18.71 0.91 -0.10
N GLU A 97 -18.61 0.33 -1.29
CA GLU A 97 -17.33 0.09 -1.97
C GLU A 97 -16.77 1.41 -2.51
N LEU A 98 -15.59 1.82 -2.00
CA LEU A 98 -14.98 3.08 -2.36
C LEU A 98 -14.36 3.03 -3.77
N THR A 99 -14.57 4.10 -4.50
CA THR A 99 -13.87 4.38 -5.77
C THR A 99 -12.44 4.87 -5.51
N MET A 100 -11.59 4.86 -6.55
CA MET A 100 -10.25 5.45 -6.45
C MET A 100 -10.27 6.95 -6.14
N ASP A 101 -11.33 7.65 -6.56
CA ASP A 101 -11.51 9.07 -6.27
C ASP A 101 -11.77 9.29 -4.78
N GLU A 102 -12.61 8.47 -4.17
CA GLU A 102 -12.93 8.54 -2.74
C GLU A 102 -11.75 8.14 -1.87
N TYR A 103 -10.93 7.16 -2.31
CA TYR A 103 -9.64 6.90 -1.64
C TYR A 103 -8.73 8.12 -1.69
N ALA A 104 -8.63 8.81 -2.82
CA ALA A 104 -7.82 10.02 -2.90
C ALA A 104 -8.38 11.16 -2.04
N ASP A 105 -9.71 11.32 -2.02
CA ASP A 105 -10.37 12.33 -1.19
C ASP A 105 -10.13 12.07 0.30
N SER A 106 -10.22 10.82 0.75
CA SER A 106 -9.90 10.45 2.14
C SER A 106 -8.46 10.78 2.55
N VAL A 107 -7.51 10.65 1.62
CA VAL A 107 -6.11 11.03 1.88
C VAL A 107 -5.96 12.55 2.01
N ILE A 108 -6.70 13.33 1.21
CA ILE A 108 -6.72 14.80 1.34
C ILE A 108 -7.30 15.19 2.70
N ASP A 109 -8.39 14.56 3.14
CA ASP A 109 -8.96 14.80 4.46
C ASP A 109 -7.94 14.50 5.57
N VAL A 110 -7.19 13.39 5.46
CA VAL A 110 -6.10 13.08 6.40
C VAL A 110 -5.06 14.19 6.39
N MET A 111 -4.59 14.61 5.21
CA MET A 111 -3.59 15.67 5.08
C MET A 111 -4.06 16.97 5.74
N ASP A 112 -5.32 17.34 5.55
CA ASP A 112 -5.90 18.55 6.13
C ASP A 112 -6.01 18.45 7.66
N ASN A 113 -6.36 17.27 8.19
CA ASN A 113 -6.45 17.04 9.63
C ASN A 113 -5.11 17.12 10.36
N ILE A 114 -3.99 16.85 9.66
CA ILE A 114 -2.65 16.82 10.25
C ILE A 114 -1.76 17.99 9.79
N ASP A 115 -2.38 19.04 9.24
CA ASP A 115 -1.73 20.26 8.76
C ASP A 115 -0.60 20.00 7.73
N VAL A 116 -0.89 19.10 6.76
CA VAL A 116 0.03 18.80 5.65
C VAL A 116 -0.51 19.39 4.35
N ASP A 117 -0.02 20.56 3.96
CA ASP A 117 -0.42 21.21 2.70
C ASP A 117 0.04 20.42 1.48
N ARG A 118 1.24 19.85 1.53
CA ARG A 118 1.84 19.13 0.41
C ARG A 118 2.75 18.02 0.91
N ALA A 119 2.64 16.84 0.28
CA ALA A 119 3.48 15.70 0.61
C ALA A 119 4.11 15.03 -0.62
N HIS A 120 5.24 14.36 -0.41
CA HIS A 120 5.73 13.33 -1.32
C HIS A 120 4.89 12.07 -1.10
N MET A 121 4.77 11.23 -2.12
CA MET A 121 3.95 10.02 -2.08
C MET A 121 4.78 8.79 -2.44
N LEU A 122 4.60 7.71 -1.71
CA LEU A 122 5.08 6.38 -2.10
C LEU A 122 3.89 5.44 -2.03
N GLY A 123 3.58 4.80 -3.15
CA GLY A 123 2.52 3.81 -3.22
C GLY A 123 3.01 2.48 -3.77
N GLN A 124 2.55 1.39 -3.16
CA GLN A 124 2.85 0.03 -3.58
C GLN A 124 1.61 -0.65 -4.13
N HIS A 125 1.68 -1.25 -5.32
CA HIS A 125 0.57 -1.94 -6.00
C HIS A 125 -0.73 -1.11 -5.95
N GLY A 126 -1.76 -1.52 -5.17
CA GLY A 126 -3.00 -0.76 -5.00
C GLY A 126 -2.77 0.66 -4.53
N GLY A 127 -1.87 0.88 -3.58
CA GLY A 127 -1.49 2.20 -3.09
C GLY A 127 -0.83 3.08 -4.16
N ALA A 128 -0.19 2.48 -5.17
CA ALA A 128 0.37 3.23 -6.29
C ALA A 128 -0.73 3.88 -7.14
N TYR A 129 -1.88 3.23 -7.30
CA TYR A 129 -3.03 3.81 -8.01
C TYR A 129 -3.66 4.97 -7.23
N VAL A 130 -3.70 4.89 -5.89
CA VAL A 130 -4.12 6.00 -5.04
C VAL A 130 -3.18 7.20 -5.23
N ALA A 131 -1.87 6.98 -5.22
CA ALA A 131 -0.87 8.03 -5.45
C ALA A 131 -0.97 8.64 -6.86
N ILE A 132 -1.27 7.85 -7.89
CA ILE A 132 -1.53 8.33 -9.25
C ILE A 132 -2.78 9.23 -9.27
N ASN A 133 -3.87 8.77 -8.67
CA ASN A 133 -5.13 9.52 -8.64
C ASN A 133 -4.99 10.86 -7.90
N LEU A 134 -4.29 10.87 -6.76
CA LEU A 134 -3.92 12.10 -6.05
C LEU A 134 -3.14 13.06 -6.97
N GLY A 135 -2.15 12.57 -7.70
CA GLY A 135 -1.38 13.39 -8.64
C GLY A 135 -2.21 13.98 -9.78
N ILE A 136 -3.26 13.31 -10.21
CA ILE A 136 -4.18 13.77 -11.25
C ILE A 136 -5.17 14.80 -10.70
N ARG A 137 -5.81 14.51 -9.57
CA ARG A 137 -6.90 15.33 -9.01
C ARG A 137 -6.38 16.50 -8.16
N TYR A 138 -5.29 16.29 -7.45
CA TYR A 138 -4.74 17.25 -6.49
C TYR A 138 -3.26 17.56 -6.74
N PRO A 139 -2.87 17.99 -7.95
CA PRO A 139 -1.46 18.15 -8.34
C PRO A 139 -0.69 19.14 -7.48
N ASP A 140 -1.37 20.10 -6.88
CA ASP A 140 -0.74 21.09 -5.99
C ASP A 140 -0.45 20.53 -4.59
N ARG A 141 -1.17 19.47 -4.18
CA ARG A 141 -0.99 18.78 -2.90
C ARG A 141 0.09 17.68 -2.98
N VAL A 142 0.47 17.26 -4.21
CA VAL A 142 1.41 16.16 -4.45
C VAL A 142 2.78 16.68 -4.85
N GLY A 143 3.80 16.21 -4.17
CA GLY A 143 5.20 16.47 -4.45
C GLY A 143 5.78 15.50 -5.48
N LYS A 144 6.87 14.84 -5.12
CA LYS A 144 7.43 13.72 -5.89
C LYS A 144 6.65 12.46 -5.56
N THR A 145 6.49 11.58 -6.55
CA THR A 145 5.77 10.32 -6.37
C THR A 145 6.69 9.15 -6.74
N VAL A 146 6.74 8.15 -5.87
CA VAL A 146 7.37 6.85 -6.12
C VAL A 146 6.25 5.83 -6.28
N LEU A 147 6.26 5.11 -7.40
CA LEU A 147 5.30 4.07 -7.70
C LEU A 147 6.02 2.72 -7.75
N SER A 148 5.65 1.81 -6.83
CA SER A 148 6.19 0.47 -6.77
C SER A 148 5.12 -0.54 -7.20
N GLY A 149 5.42 -1.33 -8.24
CA GLY A 149 4.48 -2.36 -8.71
C GLY A 149 3.18 -1.82 -9.30
N ALA A 150 3.14 -0.54 -9.72
CA ALA A 150 2.07 -0.05 -10.58
C ALA A 150 2.12 -0.85 -11.88
N GLY A 151 0.97 -1.40 -12.28
CA GLY A 151 0.88 -2.26 -13.46
C GLY A 151 1.48 -1.58 -14.69
N ARG A 152 2.10 -2.37 -15.54
CA ARG A 152 2.60 -1.85 -16.82
C ARG A 152 1.41 -1.47 -17.69
N ASP A 153 1.47 -0.25 -18.20
CA ASP A 153 0.61 0.23 -19.27
C ASP A 153 0.86 -0.60 -20.55
N GLY A 154 0.20 -1.74 -20.63
CA GLY A 154 -0.19 -2.27 -21.90
C GLY A 154 -1.63 -1.88 -22.06
N GLU A 155 -2.06 -1.41 -23.22
CA GLU A 155 -3.47 -1.25 -23.50
C GLU A 155 -4.21 -2.48 -22.94
N MET A 156 -5.05 -2.25 -21.95
CA MET A 156 -5.97 -3.26 -21.47
C MET A 156 -7.00 -3.42 -22.58
N THR A 157 -6.72 -4.37 -23.47
CA THR A 157 -7.70 -4.70 -24.53
C THR A 157 -8.98 -5.21 -23.85
N GLN A 158 -10.12 -4.99 -24.50
CA GLN A 158 -11.40 -5.48 -23.98
C GLN A 158 -11.34 -7.00 -23.69
N GLU A 159 -10.62 -7.77 -24.48
CA GLU A 159 -10.39 -9.20 -24.28
C GLU A 159 -9.68 -9.49 -22.94
N LYS A 160 -8.63 -8.72 -22.60
CA LYS A 160 -7.93 -8.83 -21.30
C LYS A 160 -8.81 -8.42 -20.11
N ILE A 161 -9.63 -7.39 -20.29
CA ILE A 161 -10.59 -6.97 -19.27
C ILE A 161 -11.61 -8.09 -19.04
N ASP A 162 -12.17 -8.65 -20.11
CA ASP A 162 -13.13 -9.75 -20.04
C ASP A 162 -12.51 -11.01 -19.42
N GLU A 163 -11.25 -11.33 -19.73
CA GLU A 163 -10.51 -12.41 -19.10
C GLU A 163 -10.35 -12.19 -17.59
N LEU A 164 -9.95 -10.98 -17.17
CA LEU A 164 -9.80 -10.63 -15.76
C LEU A 164 -11.13 -10.68 -15.01
N ILE A 165 -12.19 -10.15 -15.60
CA ILE A 165 -13.54 -10.16 -14.99
C ILE A 165 -14.08 -11.59 -14.85
N ASN A 166 -13.81 -12.44 -15.83
CA ASN A 166 -14.31 -13.83 -15.84
C ASN A 166 -13.37 -14.81 -15.13
N THR A 167 -12.15 -14.37 -14.72
CA THR A 167 -11.26 -15.19 -13.90
C THR A 167 -11.79 -15.20 -12.47
N PRO A 168 -12.10 -16.37 -11.87
CA PRO A 168 -12.55 -16.44 -10.49
C PRO A 168 -11.50 -15.78 -9.56
N MET A 169 -11.87 -14.66 -8.98
CA MET A 169 -11.06 -13.99 -7.96
C MET A 169 -11.36 -14.62 -6.61
N THR A 170 -10.39 -14.55 -5.69
CA THR A 170 -10.58 -15.08 -4.33
C THR A 170 -11.77 -14.45 -3.61
N ARG A 171 -12.13 -13.20 -3.94
CA ARG A 171 -13.30 -12.49 -3.39
C ARG A 171 -14.64 -13.15 -3.74
N ASP A 172 -14.69 -13.91 -4.84
CA ASP A 172 -15.91 -14.58 -5.33
C ASP A 172 -16.09 -15.95 -4.70
N LEU A 173 -15.15 -16.38 -3.87
CA LEU A 173 -15.25 -17.63 -3.14
C LEU A 173 -16.13 -17.44 -1.91
N PRO A 174 -17.12 -18.34 -1.67
CA PRO A 174 -17.92 -18.24 -0.46
C PRO A 174 -17.01 -18.39 0.77
N ILE A 175 -17.16 -17.46 1.71
CA ILE A 175 -16.48 -17.55 3.01
C ILE A 175 -17.22 -18.63 3.79
N ASP A 176 -16.54 -19.72 4.09
CA ASP A 176 -17.01 -20.78 4.96
C ASP A 176 -16.24 -20.79 6.28
N MET A 177 -16.89 -21.31 7.31
CA MET A 177 -16.31 -21.37 8.66
C MET A 177 -15.36 -22.58 8.82
N ASP A 178 -15.30 -23.47 7.85
CA ASP A 178 -14.50 -24.69 7.87
C ASP A 178 -13.08 -24.47 7.33
N GLY A 179 -12.81 -23.27 6.82
CA GLY A 179 -11.49 -22.87 6.32
C GLY A 179 -11.19 -23.35 4.88
N GLU A 180 -12.14 -23.96 4.18
CA GLU A 180 -11.96 -24.35 2.78
C GLU A 180 -11.68 -23.14 1.88
N PHE A 181 -12.29 -22.00 2.18
CA PHE A 181 -12.00 -20.71 1.54
C PHE A 181 -10.51 -20.36 1.64
N LEU A 182 -9.91 -20.48 2.83
CA LEU A 182 -8.49 -20.18 3.03
C LEU A 182 -7.59 -21.11 2.23
N GLN A 183 -7.94 -22.40 2.15
CA GLN A 183 -7.19 -23.37 1.37
C GLN A 183 -7.27 -23.05 -0.13
N LYS A 184 -8.46 -22.72 -0.65
CA LYS A 184 -8.66 -22.32 -2.06
C LYS A 184 -7.90 -21.05 -2.39
N THR A 185 -7.96 -20.05 -1.50
CA THR A 185 -7.20 -18.80 -1.64
C THR A 185 -5.70 -19.09 -1.70
N TRP A 186 -5.18 -19.92 -0.79
CA TRP A 186 -3.79 -20.33 -0.75
C TRP A 186 -3.35 -21.05 -2.03
N ASP A 187 -4.17 -21.92 -2.55
CA ASP A 187 -3.89 -22.64 -3.79
C ASP A 187 -3.82 -21.71 -5.01
N VAL A 188 -4.64 -20.67 -5.06
CA VAL A 188 -4.58 -19.63 -6.09
C VAL A 188 -3.27 -18.86 -5.97
N TYR A 189 -2.92 -18.35 -4.78
CA TYR A 189 -1.67 -17.64 -4.56
C TYR A 189 -0.45 -18.48 -4.88
N ARG A 190 -0.45 -19.75 -4.49
CA ARG A 190 0.65 -20.66 -4.79
C ARG A 190 0.83 -20.91 -6.28
N LYS A 191 -0.25 -21.00 -7.06
CA LYS A 191 -0.19 -21.13 -8.53
C LYS A 191 0.35 -19.85 -9.17
N MET A 192 -0.08 -18.69 -8.72
CA MET A 192 0.42 -17.41 -9.22
C MET A 192 1.91 -17.23 -8.88
N SER A 193 2.32 -17.60 -7.69
CA SER A 193 3.71 -17.54 -7.24
C SER A 193 4.59 -18.54 -8.00
N ALA A 194 4.14 -19.76 -8.24
CA ALA A 194 4.89 -20.79 -8.96
C ALA A 194 5.21 -20.44 -10.41
N SER A 195 4.40 -19.58 -11.03
CA SER A 195 4.65 -19.09 -12.40
C SER A 195 5.81 -18.09 -12.50
N ASN A 196 6.20 -17.46 -11.37
CA ASN A 196 7.19 -16.37 -11.33
C ASN A 196 8.38 -16.66 -10.41
N THR A 197 8.38 -17.78 -9.70
CA THR A 197 9.43 -18.11 -8.74
C THR A 197 10.32 -19.21 -9.30
N PRO A 198 11.65 -19.06 -9.29
CA PRO A 198 12.57 -20.14 -9.64
C PRO A 198 12.28 -21.38 -8.78
N PRO A 199 12.45 -22.60 -9.32
CA PRO A 199 12.11 -23.86 -8.64
C PRO A 199 12.87 -24.11 -7.34
N GLU A 200 13.85 -23.29 -7.01
CA GLU A 200 14.73 -23.43 -5.85
C GLU A 200 14.23 -22.67 -4.59
N VAL A 201 13.19 -21.86 -4.71
CA VAL A 201 12.60 -21.17 -3.56
C VAL A 201 11.44 -21.96 -3.00
N THR A 202 11.74 -22.87 -2.10
CA THR A 202 10.75 -23.56 -1.27
C THR A 202 10.35 -22.66 -0.10
N PHE A 203 9.09 -22.21 -0.05
CA PHE A 203 8.52 -21.67 1.17
C PHE A 203 8.49 -22.77 2.23
N GLN A 204 9.27 -22.62 3.28
CA GLN A 204 9.10 -23.44 4.48
C GLN A 204 7.93 -22.84 5.29
N PRO A 205 6.93 -23.64 5.67
CA PRO A 205 5.90 -23.16 6.59
C PRO A 205 6.53 -22.90 7.95
N PHE A 206 6.04 -21.82 8.60
CA PHE A 206 6.40 -21.47 9.98
C PHE A 206 5.93 -22.54 10.95
#